data_d572ae117e8c7bbcc525f3d3b10fa32b
#
_entry.id   d572ae117e8c7bbcc525f3d3b10fa32b
#
_cell.length_a   1.000
_cell.length_b   1.000
_cell.length_c   1.000
_cell.angle_alpha   90.00
_cell.angle_beta   90.00
_cell.angle_gamma   90.00
#
_symmetry.space_group_name_H-M   'P 1'
#
loop_
_entity.id
_entity.type
_entity.pdbx_description
1 polymer ?
#
loop_
_entity_poly.entity_id
_entity_poly.type
_entity_poly.pdbx_seq_one_letter_code
_entity_poly.pdbx_strand_id
1 'polypeptide(L)'
;MNLRDIKKDIEYVLGAFIDDCSVFATVNPKASDDDLANLFEEAADLYNELKDKVNAKVEGSKKAYFTALRKEVLDKTDALYEKLSDVVKKSAEA
;
A
#
# COMPACT_ATOMS: atom_id res chain seq x y z
N MET A 1 -2.23 12.96 17.69
CA MET A 1 -1.85 12.50 16.34
C MET A 1 -1.58 13.69 15.45
N ASN A 2 -0.44 13.75 14.79
CA ASN A 2 -0.11 14.85 13.90
C ASN A 2 0.18 14.36 12.49
N LEU A 3 0.33 15.29 11.55
CA LEU A 3 0.58 15.00 10.13
C LEU A 3 1.83 14.16 9.92
N ARG A 4 2.85 14.40 10.71
CA ARG A 4 4.12 13.71 10.61
C ARG A 4 3.98 12.22 10.90
N ASP A 5 3.19 11.87 11.91
CA ASP A 5 2.96 10.47 12.30
C ASP A 5 2.19 9.72 11.22
N ILE A 6 1.20 10.38 10.61
CA ILE A 6 0.41 9.77 9.53
C ILE A 6 1.28 9.53 8.30
N LYS A 7 2.14 10.49 7.94
CA LYS A 7 3.08 10.32 6.82
C LYS A 7 4.02 9.14 7.05
N LYS A 8 4.53 8.99 8.26
CA LYS A 8 5.40 7.87 8.62
C LYS A 8 4.66 6.54 8.54
N ASP A 9 3.41 6.50 9.01
CA ASP A 9 2.60 5.29 8.94
C ASP A 9 2.38 4.86 7.49
N ILE A 10 2.07 5.80 6.61
CA ILE A 10 1.87 5.53 5.18
C ILE A 10 3.16 4.99 4.56
N GLU A 11 4.28 5.65 4.80
CA GLU A 11 5.59 5.23 4.28
C GLU A 11 5.98 3.85 4.79
N TYR A 12 5.74 3.60 6.07
CA TYR A 12 6.07 2.31 6.68
C TYR A 12 5.24 1.18 6.10
N VAL A 13 3.93 1.37 6.03
CA VAL A 13 3.00 0.32 5.58
C VAL A 13 3.21 0.00 4.11
N LEU A 14 3.31 1.02 3.25
CA LEU A 14 3.52 0.80 1.82
C LEU A 14 4.94 0.33 1.51
N GLY A 15 5.93 0.81 2.26
CA GLY A 15 7.30 0.32 2.15
C GLY A 15 7.39 -1.16 2.48
N ALA A 16 6.71 -1.60 3.54
CA ALA A 16 6.67 -3.02 3.91
C ALA A 16 6.01 -3.86 2.81
N PHE A 17 4.93 -3.36 2.19
CA PHE A 17 4.28 -4.06 1.08
C PHE A 17 5.23 -4.21 -0.11
N ILE A 18 5.94 -3.16 -0.49
CA ILE A 18 6.88 -3.19 -1.59
C ILE A 18 8.04 -4.15 -1.28
N ASP A 19 8.55 -4.14 -0.06
CA ASP A 19 9.59 -5.06 0.37
C ASP A 19 9.12 -6.51 0.27
N ASP A 20 7.89 -6.81 0.71
CA ASP A 20 7.31 -8.15 0.62
C ASP A 20 7.20 -8.61 -0.84
N CYS A 21 6.78 -7.71 -1.74
CA CYS A 21 6.73 -8.02 -3.17
C CYS A 21 8.12 -8.31 -3.72
N SER A 22 9.11 -7.54 -3.32
CA SER A 22 10.50 -7.72 -3.76
C SER A 22 11.08 -9.04 -3.29
N VAL A 23 10.84 -9.41 -2.04
CA VAL A 23 11.27 -10.70 -1.49
C VAL A 23 10.60 -11.84 -2.26
N PHE A 24 9.30 -11.75 -2.47
CA PHE A 24 8.56 -12.76 -3.23
C PHE A 24 9.13 -12.93 -4.65
N ALA A 25 9.40 -11.83 -5.34
CA ALA A 25 9.98 -11.86 -6.68
C ALA A 25 11.35 -12.54 -6.70
N THR A 26 12.15 -12.32 -5.66
CA THR A 26 13.50 -12.89 -5.55
C THR A 26 13.47 -14.39 -5.32
N VAL A 27 12.58 -14.89 -4.45
CA VAL A 27 12.54 -16.30 -4.07
C VAL A 27 11.65 -17.14 -4.99
N ASN A 28 10.87 -16.53 -5.87
CA ASN A 28 9.95 -17.24 -6.74
C ASN A 28 10.11 -16.81 -8.19
N PRO A 29 11.02 -17.46 -8.95
CA PRO A 29 11.29 -17.09 -10.34
C PRO A 29 10.12 -17.35 -11.29
N LYS A 30 9.09 -18.09 -10.85
CA LYS A 30 7.89 -18.35 -11.64
C LYS A 30 6.85 -17.25 -11.52
N ALA A 31 7.05 -16.28 -10.62
CA ALA A 31 6.13 -15.16 -10.47
C ALA A 31 6.09 -14.33 -11.75
N SER A 32 4.89 -13.92 -12.14
CA SER A 32 4.72 -13.07 -13.33
C SER A 32 5.31 -11.68 -13.09
N ASP A 33 6.25 -11.27 -13.91
CA ASP A 33 6.84 -9.93 -13.84
C ASP A 33 5.77 -8.86 -14.07
N ASP A 34 4.82 -9.11 -14.96
CA ASP A 34 3.73 -8.18 -15.25
C ASP A 34 2.82 -7.99 -14.04
N ASP A 35 2.46 -9.08 -13.34
CA ASP A 35 1.63 -9.01 -12.14
C ASP A 35 2.33 -8.23 -11.03
N LEU A 36 3.61 -8.48 -10.83
CA LEU A 36 4.41 -7.77 -9.81
C LEU A 36 4.60 -6.31 -10.17
N ALA A 37 4.86 -6.00 -11.44
CA ALA A 37 4.97 -4.62 -11.91
C ALA A 37 3.66 -3.85 -11.67
N ASN A 38 2.51 -4.48 -11.92
CA ASN A 38 1.21 -3.89 -11.66
C ASN A 38 1.01 -3.60 -10.16
N LEU A 39 1.45 -4.50 -9.29
CA LEU A 39 1.37 -4.28 -7.84
C LEU A 39 2.25 -3.13 -7.38
N PHE A 40 3.46 -3.01 -7.90
CA PHE A 40 4.35 -1.87 -7.61
C PHE A 40 3.73 -0.57 -8.07
N GLU A 41 3.13 -0.55 -9.26
CA GLU A 41 2.47 0.65 -9.78
C GLU A 41 1.26 1.03 -8.94
N GLU A 42 0.43 0.07 -8.55
CA GLU A 42 -0.71 0.31 -7.66
C GLU A 42 -0.27 0.86 -6.30
N ALA A 43 0.81 0.31 -5.75
CA ALA A 43 1.36 0.79 -4.47
C ALA A 43 1.88 2.23 -4.59
N ALA A 44 2.55 2.56 -5.68
CA ALA A 44 3.05 3.91 -5.93
C ALA A 44 1.90 4.90 -6.10
N ASP A 45 0.87 4.53 -6.85
CA ASP A 45 -0.32 5.36 -7.04
C ASP A 45 -1.05 5.58 -5.72
N LEU A 46 -1.18 4.55 -4.91
CA LEU A 46 -1.80 4.66 -3.58
C LEU A 46 -0.99 5.57 -2.66
N TYR A 47 0.33 5.44 -2.68
CA TYR A 47 1.20 6.31 -1.90
C TYR A 47 0.98 7.79 -2.25
N ASN A 48 0.94 8.10 -3.54
CA ASN A 48 0.72 9.46 -4.01
C ASN A 48 -0.67 9.99 -3.63
N GLU A 49 -1.69 9.15 -3.76
CA GLU A 49 -3.06 9.50 -3.36
C GLU A 49 -3.15 9.82 -1.88
N LEU A 50 -2.58 8.96 -1.05
CA LEU A 50 -2.63 9.14 0.40
C LEU A 50 -1.79 10.34 0.86
N LYS A 51 -0.65 10.58 0.21
CA LYS A 51 0.19 11.73 0.47
C LYS A 51 -0.56 13.04 0.18
N ASP A 52 -1.28 13.08 -0.94
CA ASP A 52 -2.10 14.23 -1.30
C ASP A 52 -3.19 14.48 -0.27
N LYS A 53 -3.83 13.42 0.23
CA LYS A 53 -4.86 13.51 1.28
C LYS A 53 -4.30 14.03 2.59
N VAL A 54 -3.07 13.64 2.96
CA VAL A 54 -2.41 14.15 4.17
C VAL A 54 -2.15 15.64 4.06
N ASN A 55 -1.81 16.11 2.87
CA ASN A 55 -1.47 17.51 2.62
C ASN A 55 -2.68 18.38 2.27
N ALA A 56 -3.87 17.79 2.11
CA ALA A 56 -5.08 18.52 1.76
C ALA A 56 -5.52 19.44 2.90
N LYS A 57 -6.14 20.57 2.56
CA LYS A 57 -6.75 21.44 3.55
C LYS A 57 -8.03 20.79 4.06
N VAL A 58 -8.15 20.70 5.37
CA VAL A 58 -9.28 20.06 6.03
C VAL A 58 -10.19 21.13 6.62
N GLU A 59 -11.46 21.11 6.23
CA GLU A 59 -12.51 21.90 6.85
C GLU A 59 -13.16 21.03 7.93
N GLY A 60 -13.42 21.60 9.12
CA GLY A 60 -14.03 20.88 10.21
C GLY A 60 -12.99 20.18 11.09
N SER A 61 -13.34 19.01 11.63
CA SER A 61 -12.48 18.31 12.58
C SER A 61 -11.32 17.59 11.91
N LYS A 62 -10.12 18.07 12.17
CA LYS A 62 -8.89 17.41 11.70
C LYS A 62 -8.74 16.02 12.28
N LYS A 63 -9.11 15.84 13.54
CA LYS A 63 -9.04 14.54 14.21
C LYS A 63 -9.89 13.50 13.51
N ALA A 64 -11.13 13.84 13.17
CA ALA A 64 -12.03 12.94 12.46
C ALA A 64 -11.49 12.61 11.06
N TYR A 65 -10.99 13.61 10.37
CA TYR A 65 -10.41 13.43 9.03
C TYR A 65 -9.23 12.46 9.05
N PHE A 66 -8.29 12.65 9.97
CA PHE A 66 -7.09 11.80 10.02
C PHE A 66 -7.37 10.41 10.57
N THR A 67 -8.38 10.27 11.43
CA THR A 67 -8.84 8.95 11.86
C THR A 67 -9.41 8.16 10.68
N ALA A 68 -10.23 8.81 9.85
CA ALA A 68 -10.78 8.19 8.64
C ALA A 68 -9.69 7.87 7.63
N LEU A 69 -8.72 8.76 7.46
CA LEU A 69 -7.59 8.54 6.56
C LEU A 69 -6.74 7.35 6.98
N ARG A 70 -6.50 7.20 8.27
CA ARG A 70 -5.76 6.07 8.81
C ARG A 70 -6.45 4.74 8.51
N LYS A 71 -7.77 4.70 8.65
CA LYS A 71 -8.56 3.54 8.29
C LYS A 71 -8.45 3.24 6.79
N GLU A 72 -8.50 4.28 5.96
CA GLU A 72 -8.34 4.13 4.50
C GLU A 72 -6.98 3.52 4.15
N VAL A 73 -5.91 3.95 4.81
CA VAL A 73 -4.56 3.39 4.62
C VAL A 73 -4.58 1.88 4.86
N LEU A 74 -5.16 1.46 5.98
CA LEU A 74 -5.23 0.04 6.33
C LEU A 74 -6.08 -0.75 5.34
N ASP A 75 -7.27 -0.26 5.02
CA ASP A 75 -8.19 -0.95 4.13
C ASP A 75 -7.62 -1.11 2.72
N LYS A 76 -7.00 -0.06 2.18
CA LYS A 76 -6.43 -0.10 0.84
C LYS A 76 -5.16 -0.95 0.78
N THR A 77 -4.37 -0.93 1.84
CA THR A 77 -3.18 -1.78 1.93
C THR A 77 -3.57 -3.25 2.03
N ASP A 78 -4.61 -3.57 2.80
CA ASP A 78 -5.13 -4.93 2.87
C ASP A 78 -5.59 -5.42 1.49
N ALA A 79 -6.22 -4.55 0.70
CA ALA A 79 -6.62 -4.89 -0.67
C ALA A 79 -5.40 -5.21 -1.55
N LEU A 80 -4.30 -4.47 -1.39
CA LEU A 80 -3.05 -4.77 -2.11
C LEU A 80 -2.46 -6.11 -1.68
N TYR A 81 -2.48 -6.43 -0.39
CA TYR A 81 -2.01 -7.73 0.10
C TYR A 81 -2.87 -8.88 -0.41
N GLU A 82 -4.17 -8.69 -0.56
CA GLU A 82 -5.04 -9.69 -1.19
C GLU A 82 -4.61 -9.97 -2.64
N LYS A 83 -4.30 -8.92 -3.39
CA LYS A 83 -3.81 -9.06 -4.76
C LYS A 83 -2.46 -9.79 -4.80
N LEU A 84 -1.56 -9.48 -3.87
CA LEU A 84 -0.29 -10.18 -3.75
C LEU A 84 -0.52 -11.65 -3.43
N SER A 85 -1.45 -11.96 -2.52
CA SER A 85 -1.83 -13.34 -2.18
C SER A 85 -2.31 -14.11 -3.40
N ASP A 86 -3.10 -13.47 -4.27
CA ASP A 86 -3.57 -14.09 -5.51
C ASP A 86 -2.42 -14.38 -6.47
N VAL A 87 -1.45 -13.47 -6.58
CA VAL A 87 -0.24 -13.69 -7.39
C VAL A 87 0.58 -14.85 -6.84
N VAL A 88 0.72 -14.95 -5.53
CA VAL A 88 1.42 -16.06 -4.87
C VAL A 88 0.75 -17.39 -5.19
N LYS A 89 -0.56 -17.47 -5.08
CA LYS A 89 -1.33 -18.68 -5.40
C LYS A 89 -1.16 -19.08 -6.85
N LYS A 90 -1.22 -18.12 -7.75
CA LYS A 90 -1.07 -18.34 -9.18
C LYS A 90 0.31 -18.89 -9.51
N SER A 91 1.35 -18.36 -8.86
CA SER A 91 2.72 -18.85 -9.03
C SER A 91 2.90 -20.25 -8.50
N ALA A 92 2.24 -20.59 -7.40
CA ALA A 92 2.31 -21.94 -6.80
C ALA A 92 1.63 -23.01 -7.68
N GLU A 93 0.63 -22.60 -8.47
CA GLU A 93 -0.12 -23.49 -9.38
C GLU A 93 0.59 -23.68 -10.73
N ALA A 94 1.56 -22.84 -11.04
CA ALA A 94 2.25 -22.84 -12.32
C ALA A 94 3.29 -23.98 -12.49
#